data_3cc9e98e62537c9ff543cc2e4de9910b
#
_entry.id   3cc9e98e62537c9ff543cc2e4de9910b
#
_cell.length_a   1.000
_cell.length_b   1.000
_cell.length_c   1.000
_cell.angle_alpha   90.00
_cell.angle_beta   90.00
_cell.angle_gamma   90.00
#
_symmetry.space_group_name_H-M   'P 1'
#
loop_
_entity.id
_entity.type
_entity.pdbx_description
1 polymer ?
#
loop_
_entity_poly.entity_id
_entity_poly.type
_entity_poly.pdbx_seq_one_letter_code
_entity_poly.pdbx_strand_id
1 'polypeptide(L)'
;MKNVVFIKNFEDNQEINKTIYWSYKKSKESGNELIDFSGTVWAREIPEIAETLRSAGVKEFTISQQASNLLENMAAFTKCGFNVSGIAEINSTYRNYETNEFEIIPAVLMKSE
;
A
#
# COMPACT_ATOMS: atom_id res chain seq x y z
N MET A 1 -7.71 -8.48 7.24
CA MET A 1 -6.48 -8.28 6.42
C MET A 1 -5.57 -9.49 6.51
N LYS A 2 -4.88 -9.81 5.43
CA LYS A 2 -3.96 -10.95 5.38
C LYS A 2 -2.75 -10.79 6.31
N ASN A 3 -2.38 -9.56 6.66
CA ASN A 3 -1.21 -9.26 7.49
C ASN A 3 -1.62 -8.76 8.89
N VAL A 4 -2.56 -9.46 9.52
CA VAL A 4 -3.17 -9.05 10.79
C VAL A 4 -2.15 -8.78 11.90
N VAL A 5 -1.07 -9.57 11.97
CA VAL A 5 -0.04 -9.41 13.02
C VAL A 5 0.64 -8.05 12.94
N PHE A 6 0.83 -7.55 11.72
CA PHE A 6 1.54 -6.28 11.50
C PHE A 6 0.66 -5.07 11.68
N ILE A 7 -0.65 -5.23 11.50
CA ILE A 7 -1.64 -4.19 11.74
C ILE A 7 -1.50 -3.63 13.15
N LYS A 8 -1.42 -4.52 14.14
CA LYS A 8 -1.32 -4.12 15.52
C LYS A 8 -0.02 -3.35 15.79
N ASN A 9 1.09 -3.81 15.22
CA ASN A 9 2.37 -3.12 15.37
C ASN A 9 2.34 -1.74 14.72
N PHE A 10 1.69 -1.61 13.57
CA PHE A 10 1.56 -0.33 12.89
C PHE A 10 0.65 0.64 13.64
N GLU A 11 -0.40 0.15 14.28
CA GLU A 11 -1.30 0.99 15.06
C GLU A 11 -0.65 1.52 16.33
N ASP A 12 0.18 0.70 16.96
CA ASP A 12 0.80 1.03 18.25
C ASP A 12 2.09 1.83 18.09
N ASN A 13 2.64 1.89 16.88
CA ASN A 13 3.94 2.52 16.64
C ASN A 13 3.87 3.59 15.57
N GLN A 14 3.52 4.83 15.97
CA GLN A 14 3.46 5.98 15.06
C GLN A 14 4.84 6.45 14.60
N GLU A 15 5.92 5.94 15.18
CA GLU A 15 7.28 6.25 14.77
C GLU A 15 7.71 5.46 13.54
N ILE A 16 6.96 4.41 13.20
CA ILE A 16 7.18 3.71 11.95
C ILE A 16 6.99 4.70 10.79
N ASN A 17 7.57 4.41 9.64
CA ASN A 17 7.46 5.30 8.48
C ASN A 17 6.04 5.82 8.30
N LYS A 18 5.88 7.15 8.24
CA LYS A 18 4.55 7.78 8.18
C LYS A 18 3.76 7.39 6.94
N THR A 19 4.43 7.18 5.82
CA THR A 19 3.77 6.76 4.57
C THR A 19 3.11 5.40 4.76
N ILE A 20 3.80 4.45 5.39
CA ILE A 20 3.25 3.13 5.69
C ILE A 20 2.11 3.25 6.68
N TYR A 21 2.30 4.02 7.74
CA TYR A 21 1.28 4.19 8.78
C TYR A 21 -0.04 4.71 8.19
N TRP A 22 0.02 5.80 7.42
CA TRP A 22 -1.17 6.39 6.83
C TRP A 22 -1.80 5.51 5.75
N SER A 23 -0.97 4.86 4.93
CA SER A 23 -1.47 3.95 3.91
C SER A 23 -2.20 2.77 4.53
N TYR A 24 -1.64 2.24 5.62
CA TYR A 24 -2.28 1.17 6.37
C TYR A 24 -3.62 1.62 6.95
N LYS A 25 -3.66 2.80 7.61
CA LYS A 25 -4.90 3.31 8.21
C LYS A 25 -5.99 3.52 7.18
N LYS A 26 -5.66 4.13 6.05
CA LYS A 26 -6.64 4.35 4.98
C LYS A 26 -7.13 3.04 4.37
N SER A 27 -6.23 2.07 4.19
CA SER A 27 -6.60 0.76 3.64
C SER A 27 -7.56 0.03 4.56
N LYS A 28 -7.30 0.09 5.86
CA LYS A 28 -8.19 -0.50 6.87
C LYS A 28 -9.58 0.15 6.84
N GLU A 29 -9.63 1.47 6.81
CA GLU A 29 -10.89 2.22 6.74
C GLU A 29 -11.69 1.89 5.48
N SER A 30 -11.01 1.65 4.37
CA SER A 30 -11.64 1.30 3.10
C SER A 30 -12.01 -0.18 2.98
N GLY A 31 -11.66 -0.99 3.98
CA GLY A 31 -11.96 -2.42 3.97
C GLY A 31 -11.06 -3.25 3.06
N ASN A 32 -9.90 -2.74 2.69
CA ASN A 32 -8.95 -3.48 1.86
C ASN A 32 -8.20 -4.54 2.65
N GLU A 33 -7.91 -5.67 2.01
CA GLU A 33 -7.16 -6.77 2.63
C GLU A 33 -5.66 -6.52 2.69
N LEU A 34 -5.14 -5.68 1.81
CA LEU A 34 -3.72 -5.36 1.72
C LEU A 34 -3.51 -3.87 1.93
N ILE A 35 -2.31 -3.51 2.35
CA ILE A 35 -1.92 -2.11 2.40
C ILE A 35 -1.86 -1.58 0.96
N ASP A 36 -2.52 -0.47 0.71
CA ASP A 36 -2.50 0.18 -0.59
C ASP A 36 -1.85 1.55 -0.48
N PHE A 37 -0.88 1.79 -1.35
CA PHE A 37 -0.24 3.11 -1.46
C PHE A 37 -1.00 3.91 -2.51
N SER A 38 -1.92 4.75 -2.08
CA SER A 38 -2.76 5.57 -2.97
C SER A 38 -2.25 7.00 -3.13
N GLY A 39 -1.51 7.50 -2.15
CA GLY A 39 -0.94 8.83 -2.18
C GLY A 39 0.45 8.89 -2.79
N THR A 40 1.00 10.07 -2.86
CA THR A 40 2.35 10.27 -3.38
C THR A 40 3.38 9.61 -2.48
N VAL A 41 4.21 8.75 -3.05
CA VAL A 41 5.35 8.15 -2.36
C VAL A 41 6.60 8.58 -3.13
N TRP A 42 7.53 9.23 -2.44
CA TRP A 42 8.77 9.67 -3.06
C TRP A 42 9.72 8.49 -3.26
N ALA A 43 10.31 8.39 -4.45
CA ALA A 43 11.21 7.29 -4.78
C ALA A 43 12.36 7.14 -3.77
N ARG A 44 12.83 8.24 -3.22
CA ARG A 44 13.91 8.25 -2.22
C ARG A 44 13.52 7.57 -0.90
N GLU A 45 12.22 7.45 -0.60
CA GLU A 45 11.73 6.81 0.61
C GLU A 45 11.54 5.30 0.45
N ILE A 46 11.49 4.82 -0.78
CA ILE A 46 11.12 3.45 -1.07
C ILE A 46 12.09 2.41 -0.48
N PRO A 47 13.42 2.61 -0.48
CA PRO A 47 14.30 1.63 0.18
C PRO A 47 13.97 1.42 1.66
N GLU A 48 13.67 2.50 2.40
CA GLU A 48 13.26 2.42 3.81
C GLU A 48 11.90 1.73 3.95
N ILE A 49 10.94 2.09 3.10
CA ILE A 49 9.61 1.49 3.10
C ILE A 49 9.72 -0.02 2.83
N ALA A 50 10.48 -0.41 1.82
CA ALA A 50 10.66 -1.82 1.46
C ALA A 50 11.28 -2.62 2.60
N GLU A 51 12.30 -2.08 3.26
CA GLU A 51 12.94 -2.73 4.40
C GLU A 51 11.96 -2.87 5.57
N THR A 52 11.20 -1.83 5.86
CA THR A 52 10.20 -1.84 6.92
C THR A 52 9.13 -2.89 6.64
N LEU A 53 8.64 -2.96 5.41
CA LEU A 53 7.64 -3.96 5.02
C LEU A 53 8.19 -5.38 5.19
N ARG A 54 9.44 -5.63 4.77
CA ARG A 54 10.07 -6.94 4.94
C ARG A 54 10.25 -7.30 6.40
N SER A 55 10.75 -6.37 7.21
CA SER A 55 10.96 -6.60 8.64
C SER A 55 9.65 -6.91 9.34
N ALA A 56 8.56 -6.34 8.87
CA ALA A 56 7.23 -6.62 9.38
C ALA A 56 6.60 -7.88 8.77
N GLY A 57 7.26 -8.53 7.81
CA GLY A 57 6.75 -9.74 7.15
C GLY A 57 5.65 -9.49 6.13
N VAL A 58 5.49 -8.25 5.70
CA VAL A 58 4.51 -7.90 4.65
C VAL A 58 5.09 -8.32 3.31
N LYS A 59 4.44 -9.29 2.66
CA LYS A 59 4.92 -9.86 1.41
C LYS A 59 4.17 -9.35 0.19
N GLU A 60 3.02 -8.76 0.38
CA GLU A 60 2.16 -8.27 -0.69
C GLU A 60 1.59 -6.91 -0.32
N PHE A 61 1.49 -6.04 -1.28
CA PHE A 61 0.79 -4.75 -1.14
C PHE A 61 0.37 -4.27 -2.52
N THR A 62 -0.44 -3.22 -2.57
CA THR A 62 -0.89 -2.65 -3.83
C THR A 62 -0.49 -1.19 -3.97
N ILE A 63 -0.47 -0.72 -5.20
CA ILE A 63 -0.25 0.70 -5.51
C ILE A 63 -1.36 1.12 -6.46
N SER A 64 -2.23 2.02 -5.99
CA SER A 64 -3.36 2.52 -6.79
C SER A 64 -3.21 3.98 -7.17
N GLN A 65 -2.01 4.50 -7.11
CA GLN A 65 -1.72 5.91 -7.42
C GLN A 65 -2.24 6.30 -8.80
N GLN A 66 -2.92 7.40 -8.88
CA GLN A 66 -3.35 7.98 -10.15
C GLN A 66 -2.36 9.03 -10.66
N ALA A 67 -1.35 9.34 -9.89
CA ALA A 67 -0.34 10.33 -10.22
C ALA A 67 0.73 9.75 -11.16
N SER A 68 1.50 10.65 -11.77
CA SER A 68 2.56 10.29 -12.72
C SER A 68 3.69 9.47 -12.11
N ASN A 69 3.78 9.42 -10.78
CA ASN A 69 4.86 8.69 -10.10
C ASN A 69 4.58 7.19 -9.89
N LEU A 70 3.47 6.67 -10.38
CA LEU A 70 3.17 5.24 -10.27
C LEU A 70 4.27 4.38 -10.88
N LEU A 71 4.67 4.65 -12.11
CA LEU A 71 5.71 3.88 -12.80
C LEU A 71 7.05 3.99 -12.09
N GLU A 72 7.40 5.19 -11.62
CA GLU A 72 8.61 5.43 -10.86
C GLU A 72 8.64 4.60 -9.57
N ASN A 73 7.51 4.55 -8.85
CA ASN A 73 7.39 3.76 -7.63
C ASN A 73 7.49 2.27 -7.92
N MET A 74 6.85 1.78 -8.97
CA MET A 74 6.95 0.37 -9.36
C MET A 74 8.41 -0.01 -9.62
N ALA A 75 9.13 0.83 -10.36
CA ALA A 75 10.54 0.58 -10.66
C ALA A 75 11.40 0.57 -9.40
N ALA A 76 11.16 1.52 -8.48
CA ALA A 76 11.91 1.61 -7.23
C ALA A 76 11.66 0.41 -6.32
N PHE A 77 10.42 -0.02 -6.17
CA PHE A 77 10.09 -1.23 -5.40
C PHE A 77 10.70 -2.48 -6.03
N THR A 78 10.72 -2.56 -7.36
CA THR A 78 11.34 -3.69 -8.06
C THR A 78 12.83 -3.78 -7.73
N LYS A 79 13.52 -2.66 -7.69
CA LYS A 79 14.93 -2.62 -7.28
C LYS A 79 15.14 -3.08 -5.85
N CYS A 80 14.11 -2.99 -5.02
CA CYS A 80 14.16 -3.40 -3.61
C CYS A 80 13.60 -4.83 -3.39
N GLY A 81 13.32 -5.57 -4.45
CA GLY A 81 12.90 -6.97 -4.37
C GLY A 81 11.40 -7.22 -4.31
N PHE A 82 10.58 -6.20 -4.59
CA PHE A 82 9.13 -6.37 -4.73
C PHE A 82 8.78 -6.27 -6.21
N ASN A 83 8.30 -7.35 -6.79
CA ASN A 83 8.02 -7.41 -8.22
C ASN A 83 6.53 -7.24 -8.52
N VAL A 84 6.24 -6.69 -9.69
CA VAL A 84 4.87 -6.59 -10.19
C VAL A 84 4.32 -8.00 -10.41
N SER A 85 3.21 -8.32 -9.76
CA SER A 85 2.58 -9.63 -9.86
C SER A 85 1.31 -9.61 -10.71
N GLY A 86 0.75 -8.44 -10.94
CA GLY A 86 -0.47 -8.30 -11.75
C GLY A 86 -1.28 -7.10 -11.33
N ILE A 87 -2.55 -7.11 -11.72
CA ILE A 87 -3.50 -6.07 -11.37
C ILE A 87 -4.55 -6.66 -10.45
N ALA A 88 -4.82 -5.96 -9.35
CA ALA A 88 -5.86 -6.32 -8.41
C ALA A 88 -6.94 -5.24 -8.39
N GLU A 89 -8.12 -5.59 -7.93
CA GLU A 89 -9.18 -4.63 -7.67
C GLU A 89 -9.23 -4.34 -6.18
N ILE A 90 -9.28 -3.07 -5.82
CA ILE A 90 -9.31 -2.64 -4.42
C ILE A 90 -10.41 -1.61 -4.21
N ASN A 91 -10.74 -1.37 -2.96
CA ASN A 91 -11.65 -0.28 -2.59
C ASN A 91 -10.84 1.02 -2.56
N SER A 92 -11.34 2.04 -3.27
CA SER A 92 -10.75 3.38 -3.23
C SER A 92 -10.93 4.01 -1.86
N THR A 93 -10.11 4.99 -1.52
CA THR A 93 -10.29 5.80 -0.32
C THR A 93 -11.49 6.77 -0.46
N TYR A 94 -12.03 6.92 -1.66
CA TYR A 94 -13.16 7.81 -1.93
C TYR A 94 -14.46 7.03 -1.90
N ARG A 95 -15.47 7.58 -1.23
CA ARG A 95 -16.81 7.03 -1.20
C ARG A 95 -17.67 7.67 -2.28
N ASN A 96 -18.54 6.87 -2.87
CA ASN A 96 -19.61 7.38 -3.70
C ASN A 96 -20.69 7.96 -2.79
N TYR A 97 -20.94 9.27 -2.88
CA TYR A 97 -21.89 9.95 -2.02
C TYR A 97 -23.33 9.48 -2.21
N GLU A 98 -23.68 8.97 -3.39
CA GLU A 98 -25.02 8.49 -3.68
C GLU A 98 -25.30 7.14 -3.05
N THR A 99 -24.33 6.23 -3.10
CA THR A 99 -24.49 4.86 -2.57
C THR A 99 -23.85 4.66 -1.21
N ASN A 100 -23.02 5.60 -0.76
CA ASN A 100 -22.20 5.51 0.47
C ASN A 100 -21.25 4.32 0.46
N GLU A 101 -20.88 3.82 -0.72
CA GLU A 101 -19.94 2.72 -0.90
C GLU A 101 -18.61 3.23 -1.44
N PHE A 102 -17.55 2.50 -1.15
CA PHE A 102 -16.24 2.78 -1.74
C PHE A 102 -16.23 2.35 -3.19
N GLU A 103 -15.64 3.18 -4.04
CA GLU A 103 -15.47 2.85 -5.45
C GLU A 103 -14.40 1.76 -5.60
N ILE A 104 -14.66 0.78 -6.48
CA ILE A 104 -13.68 -0.26 -6.79
C ILE A 104 -12.79 0.23 -7.93
N ILE A 105 -11.48 0.20 -7.71
CA ILE A 105 -10.51 0.69 -8.69
C ILE A 105 -9.40 -0.35 -8.90
N PRO A 106 -8.71 -0.31 -10.06
CA PRO A 106 -7.57 -1.19 -10.28
C PRO A 106 -6.35 -0.69 -9.50
N ALA A 107 -5.50 -1.63 -9.12
CA ALA A 107 -4.23 -1.33 -8.46
C ALA A 107 -3.18 -2.35 -8.90
N VAL A 108 -1.93 -1.94 -8.90
CA VAL A 108 -0.82 -2.84 -9.19
C VAL A 108 -0.54 -3.68 -7.96
N LEU A 109 -0.50 -5.00 -8.13
CA LEU A 109 -0.13 -5.92 -7.05
C LEU A 109 1.37 -6.15 -7.07
N MET A 110 2.02 -5.85 -5.96
CA MET A 110 3.46 -6.04 -5.76
C MET A 110 3.67 -7.17 -4.77
N LYS A 111 4.61 -8.06 -5.07
CA LYS A 111 4.96 -9.18 -4.19
C LYS A 111 6.46 -9.26 -3.97
N SER A 112 6.87 -9.61 -2.76
CA SER A 112 8.27 -9.91 -2.46
C SER A 112 8.66 -11.25 -3.07
N GLU A 113 9.90 -11.35 -3.44
CA GLU A 113 10.47 -12.62 -3.90
C GLU A 113 10.66 -13.61 -2.75
#